data_4bed22738f87c583f2802ed3df351bd2
#
_entry.id   4bed22738f87c583f2802ed3df351bd2
#
_cell.length_a   1.000
_cell.length_b   1.000
_cell.length_c   1.000
_cell.angle_alpha   90.00
_cell.angle_beta   90.00
_cell.angle_gamma   90.00
#
_symmetry.space_group_name_H-M   'P 1'
#
loop_
_entity.id
_entity.type
_entity.pdbx_description
1 polymer ?
#
loop_
_entity_poly.entity_id
_entity_poly.type
_entity_poly.pdbx_seq_one_letter_code
_entity_poly.pdbx_strand_id
1 'polypeptide(L)'
;MKVATLRNENGDVVCERVSLALNPFARMKGLLGRATLDADEGILLRPAGSIHMLFMRFAIDAIFLDRDLVVVDVVRGLRPWRMAARRGAKQVIELAEGAAAGVQPGDRLELATIES
;
A
#
# COMPACT_ATOMS: atom_id res chain seq x y z
N MET A 1 10.96 2.94 -11.55
CA MET A 1 9.60 2.57 -11.09
C MET A 1 8.75 3.83 -11.09
N LYS A 2 7.52 3.73 -11.59
CA LYS A 2 6.62 4.88 -11.60
C LYS A 2 6.16 5.20 -10.17
N VAL A 3 5.85 6.47 -9.95
CA VAL A 3 5.39 6.97 -8.64
C VAL A 3 4.08 7.71 -8.85
N ALA A 4 3.16 7.55 -7.92
CA ALA A 4 1.85 8.20 -7.96
C ALA A 4 1.52 8.81 -6.60
N THR A 5 0.69 9.85 -6.62
CA THR A 5 0.11 10.41 -5.39
C THR A 5 -1.21 9.70 -5.13
N LEU A 6 -1.42 9.26 -3.89
CA LEU A 6 -2.65 8.61 -3.45
C LEU A 6 -3.54 9.64 -2.78
N ARG A 7 -4.78 9.79 -3.29
CA ARG A 7 -5.77 10.71 -2.74
C ARG A 7 -7.07 9.98 -2.44
N ASN A 8 -7.85 10.53 -1.53
CA ASN A 8 -9.22 10.06 -1.30
C ASN A 8 -10.21 10.77 -2.24
N GLU A 9 -11.48 10.45 -2.13
CA GLU A 9 -12.53 11.02 -2.99
C GLU A 9 -12.68 12.53 -2.83
N ASN A 10 -12.32 13.07 -1.67
CA ASN A 10 -12.39 14.51 -1.41
C ASN A 10 -11.18 15.27 -1.95
N GLY A 11 -10.22 14.55 -2.55
CA GLY A 11 -9.01 15.15 -3.06
C GLY A 11 -7.90 15.31 -2.03
N ASP A 12 -8.11 14.86 -0.79
CA ASP A 12 -7.08 14.92 0.25
C ASP A 12 -5.98 13.90 -0.03
N VAL A 13 -4.75 14.28 0.21
CA VAL A 13 -3.61 13.40 0.00
C VAL A 13 -3.54 12.38 1.15
N VAL A 14 -3.56 11.10 0.80
CA VAL A 14 -3.33 10.00 1.74
C VAL A 14 -1.83 9.69 1.79
N CYS A 15 -1.16 9.69 0.64
CA CYS A 15 0.27 9.45 0.56
C CYS A 15 0.82 10.16 -0.67
N GLU A 16 1.86 10.95 -0.47
CA GLU A 16 2.45 11.78 -1.53
C GLU A 16 3.10 10.95 -2.63
N ARG A 17 3.83 9.90 -2.27
CA ARG A 17 4.66 9.15 -3.21
C ARG A 17 4.51 7.66 -3.01
N VAL A 18 3.68 7.06 -3.85
CA VAL A 18 3.47 5.61 -3.88
C VAL A 18 4.20 5.06 -5.11
N SER A 19 5.20 4.24 -4.87
CA SER A 19 5.92 3.54 -5.94
C SER A 19 5.06 2.39 -6.47
N LEU A 20 5.01 2.23 -7.79
CA LEU A 20 4.16 1.23 -8.42
C LEU A 20 4.96 -0.03 -8.76
N ALA A 21 4.75 -1.09 -7.99
CA ALA A 21 5.40 -2.39 -8.21
C ALA A 21 4.48 -3.28 -9.03
N LEU A 22 4.61 -3.20 -10.36
CA LEU A 22 3.68 -3.79 -11.31
C LEU A 22 4.18 -5.08 -11.97
N ASN A 23 5.42 -5.50 -11.68
CA ASN A 23 5.97 -6.73 -12.23
C ASN A 23 6.36 -7.67 -11.07
N PRO A 24 6.51 -8.99 -11.34
CA PRO A 24 6.78 -9.96 -10.27
C PRO A 24 8.04 -9.65 -9.46
N PHE A 25 9.08 -9.16 -10.13
CA PHE A 25 10.34 -8.86 -9.47
C PHE A 25 10.20 -7.70 -8.49
N ALA A 26 9.58 -6.60 -8.94
CA ALA A 26 9.35 -5.42 -8.10
C ALA A 26 8.45 -5.75 -6.92
N ARG A 27 7.40 -6.58 -7.12
CA ARG A 27 6.50 -7.01 -6.06
C ARG A 27 7.23 -7.86 -5.02
N MET A 28 8.10 -8.76 -5.48
CA MET A 28 8.86 -9.62 -4.57
C MET A 28 9.79 -8.80 -3.68
N LYS A 29 10.42 -7.79 -4.26
CA LYS A 29 11.31 -6.91 -3.50
C LYS A 29 10.52 -6.06 -2.50
N GLY A 30 9.44 -5.39 -2.98
CA GLY A 30 8.62 -4.54 -2.12
C GLY A 30 9.45 -3.62 -1.25
N LEU A 31 9.24 -3.71 0.06
CA LEU A 31 9.97 -2.91 1.06
C LEU A 31 11.11 -3.69 1.72
N LEU A 32 11.44 -4.88 1.21
CA LEU A 32 12.52 -5.68 1.78
C LEU A 32 13.84 -4.92 1.75
N GLY A 33 14.61 -5.05 2.83
CA GLY A 33 15.92 -4.40 2.95
C GLY A 33 15.86 -2.98 3.50
N ARG A 34 14.68 -2.40 3.60
CA ARG A 34 14.53 -1.06 4.21
C ARG A 34 14.44 -1.18 5.72
N ALA A 35 14.96 -0.18 6.42
CA ALA A 35 14.86 -0.09 7.88
C ALA A 35 13.66 0.73 8.33
N THR A 36 13.12 1.56 7.46
CA THR A 36 12.00 2.46 7.77
C THR A 36 11.29 2.87 6.48
N LEU A 37 10.08 3.41 6.64
CA LEU A 37 9.29 3.98 5.57
C LEU A 37 8.75 5.32 6.05
N ASP A 38 9.02 6.38 5.29
CA ASP A 38 8.56 7.72 5.66
C ASP A 38 7.04 7.83 5.48
N ALA A 39 6.43 8.75 6.25
CA ALA A 39 4.98 8.92 6.22
C ALA A 39 4.44 9.35 4.86
N ASP A 40 5.27 9.95 4.00
CA ASP A 40 4.89 10.38 2.66
C ASP A 40 5.23 9.37 1.57
N GLU A 41 5.71 8.19 1.95
CA GLU A 41 6.10 7.13 1.02
C GLU A 41 5.22 5.90 1.16
N GLY A 42 5.04 5.18 0.07
CA GLY A 42 4.35 3.91 0.07
C GLY A 42 4.71 3.10 -1.17
N ILE A 43 4.17 1.89 -1.24
CA ILE A 43 4.34 1.04 -2.42
C ILE A 43 3.01 0.34 -2.74
N LEU A 44 2.67 0.33 -4.03
CA LEU A 44 1.54 -0.42 -4.55
C LEU A 44 2.04 -1.73 -5.14
N LEU A 45 1.47 -2.83 -4.69
CA LEU A 45 1.71 -4.16 -5.23
C LEU A 45 0.51 -4.56 -6.08
N ARG A 46 0.70 -4.70 -7.37
CA ARG A 46 -0.36 -5.06 -8.32
C ARG A 46 0.16 -6.06 -9.34
N PRO A 47 -0.50 -7.21 -9.53
CA PRO A 47 -1.62 -7.73 -8.77
C PRO A 47 -1.19 -8.31 -7.42
N ALA A 48 -2.04 -8.21 -6.41
CA ALA A 48 -1.80 -8.82 -5.10
C ALA A 48 -3.09 -8.89 -4.32
N GLY A 49 -3.30 -10.00 -3.62
CA GLY A 49 -4.42 -10.18 -2.69
C GLY A 49 -3.94 -10.53 -1.29
N SER A 50 -2.64 -10.70 -1.13
CA SER A 50 -2.01 -11.04 0.14
C SER A 50 -0.63 -10.42 0.21
N ILE A 51 -0.15 -10.23 1.43
CA ILE A 51 1.22 -9.78 1.69
C ILE A 51 1.79 -10.55 2.86
N HIS A 52 3.10 -10.69 2.90
CA HIS A 52 3.80 -11.24 4.05
C HIS A 52 4.85 -10.25 4.51
N MET A 53 5.13 -10.29 5.81
CA MET A 53 6.10 -9.40 6.45
C MET A 53 7.38 -10.15 6.82
N LEU A 54 7.68 -11.25 6.12
CA LEU A 54 8.90 -12.02 6.35
C LEU A 54 10.12 -11.16 6.04
N PHE A 55 11.08 -11.15 6.95
CA PHE A 55 12.30 -10.35 6.84
C PHE A 55 12.10 -8.84 6.85
N MET A 56 10.89 -8.37 7.17
CA MET A 56 10.64 -6.95 7.36
C MET A 56 11.19 -6.50 8.71
N ARG A 57 11.57 -5.23 8.80
CA ARG A 57 12.20 -4.65 9.98
C ARG A 57 11.33 -3.64 10.71
N PHE A 58 10.11 -3.38 10.21
CA PHE A 58 9.19 -2.39 10.78
C PHE A 58 7.77 -2.77 10.43
N ALA A 59 6.80 -2.27 11.23
CA ALA A 59 5.38 -2.48 10.97
C ALA A 59 4.89 -1.49 9.90
N ILE A 60 3.82 -1.86 9.21
CA ILE A 60 3.21 -1.03 8.16
C ILE A 60 1.70 -1.01 8.30
N ASP A 61 1.06 -0.07 7.60
CA ASP A 61 -0.36 -0.12 7.32
C ASP A 61 -0.54 -0.70 5.91
N ALA A 62 -1.44 -1.65 5.76
CA ALA A 62 -1.72 -2.28 4.46
C ALA A 62 -3.15 -1.99 4.06
N ILE A 63 -3.33 -1.34 2.90
CA ILE A 63 -4.66 -1.06 2.32
C ILE A 63 -4.90 -2.09 1.23
N PHE A 64 -5.90 -2.94 1.43
CA PHE A 64 -6.33 -3.93 0.45
C PHE A 64 -7.42 -3.32 -0.42
N LEU A 65 -7.25 -3.36 -1.73
CA LEU A 65 -8.13 -2.69 -2.69
C LEU A 65 -8.59 -3.65 -3.76
N ASP A 66 -9.79 -3.42 -4.29
CA ASP A 66 -10.24 -4.11 -5.50
C ASP A 66 -9.60 -3.43 -6.74
N ARG A 67 -9.99 -3.88 -7.94
CA ARG A 67 -9.41 -3.36 -9.18
C ARG A 67 -9.75 -1.89 -9.44
N ASP A 68 -10.82 -1.40 -8.83
CA ASP A 68 -11.30 -0.02 -9.01
C ASP A 68 -10.81 0.92 -7.92
N LEU A 69 -9.84 0.47 -7.10
CA LEU A 69 -9.29 1.21 -5.98
C LEU A 69 -10.30 1.49 -4.87
N VAL A 70 -11.32 0.65 -4.76
CA VAL A 70 -12.22 0.66 -3.61
C VAL A 70 -11.59 -0.17 -2.50
N VAL A 71 -11.53 0.40 -1.31
CA VAL A 71 -10.91 -0.26 -0.16
C VAL A 71 -11.74 -1.45 0.29
N VAL A 72 -11.12 -2.63 0.25
CA VAL A 72 -11.73 -3.88 0.75
C VAL A 72 -11.54 -3.97 2.25
N ASP A 73 -10.33 -3.67 2.73
CA ASP A 73 -10.00 -3.67 4.15
C ASP A 73 -8.69 -2.93 4.39
N VAL A 74 -8.46 -2.54 5.64
CA VAL A 74 -7.22 -1.91 6.07
C VAL A 74 -6.69 -2.70 7.26
N VAL A 75 -5.44 -3.17 7.16
CA VAL A 75 -4.75 -3.82 8.27
C VAL A 75 -3.73 -2.83 8.81
N ARG A 76 -4.01 -2.27 9.98
CA ARG A 76 -3.17 -1.25 10.61
C ARG A 76 -2.14 -1.90 11.51
N GLY A 77 -0.90 -1.42 11.42
CA GLY A 77 0.17 -1.89 12.28
C GLY A 77 0.52 -3.36 12.08
N LEU A 78 0.54 -3.81 10.82
CA LEU A 78 0.94 -5.18 10.50
C LEU A 78 2.42 -5.35 10.81
N ARG A 79 2.72 -6.24 11.76
CA ARG A 79 4.07 -6.41 12.31
C ARG A 79 4.96 -7.29 11.43
N PRO A 80 6.30 -7.14 11.57
CA PRO A 80 7.23 -8.07 10.94
C PRO A 80 6.89 -9.53 11.23
N TRP A 81 7.14 -10.41 10.26
CA TRP A 81 6.92 -11.86 10.33
C TRP A 81 5.46 -12.28 10.34
N ARG A 82 4.53 -11.34 10.19
CA ARG A 82 3.10 -11.64 10.05
C ARG A 82 2.73 -11.66 8.56
N MET A 83 1.51 -12.08 8.29
CA MET A 83 0.96 -12.03 6.93
C MET A 83 -0.52 -11.68 7.01
N ALA A 84 -1.02 -11.16 5.91
CA ALA A 84 -2.44 -10.80 5.78
C ALA A 84 -2.90 -11.05 4.36
N ALA A 85 -4.13 -11.50 4.22
CA ALA A 85 -4.77 -11.70 2.93
C ALA A 85 -6.23 -11.30 3.06
N ARG A 86 -6.80 -10.75 1.98
CA ARG A 86 -8.23 -10.37 1.97
C ARG A 86 -8.87 -10.83 0.68
N ARG A 87 -10.00 -11.53 0.82
CA ARG A 87 -10.79 -11.97 -0.32
C ARG A 87 -11.32 -10.74 -1.05
N GLY A 88 -11.26 -10.76 -2.37
CA GLY A 88 -11.70 -9.64 -3.19
C GLY A 88 -10.64 -8.59 -3.46
N ALA A 89 -9.52 -8.62 -2.74
CA ALA A 89 -8.41 -7.71 -2.99
C ALA A 89 -7.68 -8.13 -4.26
N LYS A 90 -7.35 -7.14 -5.09
CA LYS A 90 -6.60 -7.31 -6.34
C LYS A 90 -5.28 -6.54 -6.30
N GLN A 91 -5.13 -5.67 -5.34
CA GLN A 91 -3.91 -4.88 -5.16
C GLN A 91 -3.82 -4.43 -3.70
N VAL A 92 -2.61 -4.15 -3.27
CA VAL A 92 -2.32 -3.75 -1.89
C VAL A 92 -1.40 -2.55 -1.91
N ILE A 93 -1.71 -1.55 -1.09
CA ILE A 93 -0.82 -0.40 -0.87
C ILE A 93 -0.25 -0.52 0.54
N GLU A 94 1.08 -0.54 0.63
CA GLU A 94 1.79 -0.56 1.91
C GLU A 94 2.24 0.86 2.23
N LEU A 95 1.87 1.35 3.40
CA LEU A 95 2.20 2.69 3.90
C LEU A 95 2.91 2.58 5.24
N ALA A 96 3.54 3.67 5.66
CA ALA A 96 4.09 3.77 7.00
C ALA A 96 2.99 3.55 8.03
N GLU A 97 3.33 2.95 9.16
CA GLU A 97 2.38 2.74 10.25
C GLU A 97 1.74 4.06 10.67
N GLY A 98 0.42 4.09 10.70
CA GLY A 98 -0.37 5.28 11.03
C GLY A 98 -0.80 6.10 9.80
N ALA A 99 -0.17 5.91 8.66
CA ALA A 99 -0.46 6.73 7.47
C ALA A 99 -1.85 6.44 6.87
N ALA A 100 -2.44 5.29 7.17
CA ALA A 100 -3.78 4.93 6.70
C ALA A 100 -4.87 5.21 7.74
N ALA A 101 -4.60 6.06 8.74
CA ALA A 101 -5.52 6.28 9.86
C ALA A 101 -6.92 6.73 9.41
N GLY A 102 -7.01 7.55 8.35
CA GLY A 102 -8.28 8.06 7.84
C GLY A 102 -8.94 7.19 6.76
N VAL A 103 -8.34 6.06 6.42
CA VAL A 103 -8.85 5.20 5.34
C VAL A 103 -9.75 4.13 5.91
N GLN A 104 -10.93 3.94 5.31
CA GLN A 104 -11.93 2.97 5.76
C GLN A 104 -12.34 2.04 4.63
N PRO A 105 -12.77 0.80 4.94
CA PRO A 105 -13.39 -0.07 3.92
C PRO A 105 -14.54 0.64 3.23
N GLY A 106 -14.62 0.50 1.91
CA GLY A 106 -15.62 1.15 1.09
C GLY A 106 -15.18 2.49 0.51
N ASP A 107 -14.12 3.09 1.03
CA ASP A 107 -13.57 4.32 0.46
C ASP A 107 -13.04 4.05 -0.95
N ARG A 108 -13.24 5.02 -1.84
CA ARG A 108 -12.63 4.99 -3.17
C ARG A 108 -11.41 5.88 -3.18
N LEU A 109 -10.28 5.34 -3.59
CA LEU A 109 -9.03 6.08 -3.67
C LEU A 109 -8.67 6.36 -5.13
N GLU A 110 -7.77 7.29 -5.34
CA GLU A 110 -7.26 7.65 -6.66
C GLU A 110 -5.74 7.68 -6.63
N LEU A 111 -5.14 7.23 -7.74
CA LEU A 111 -3.70 7.30 -7.96
C LEU A 111 -3.45 8.19 -9.16
N ALA A 112 -2.72 9.29 -8.95
CA ALA A 112 -2.31 10.18 -10.01
C ALA A 112 -0.81 10.05 -10.21
N THR A 113 -0.39 9.52 -11.35
CA THR A 113 1.04 9.33 -11.64
C THR A 113 1.75 10.67 -11.62
N ILE A 114 2.87 10.71 -10.90
CA ILE A 114 3.75 11.87 -10.88
C ILE A 114 4.76 11.69 -12.00
N GLU A 115 4.92 12.71 -12.81
CA GLU A 115 5.95 12.70 -13.83
C GLU A 115 7.32 12.85 -13.16
N SER A 116 8.20 11.92 -13.45
CA SER A 116 9.53 11.90 -12.88
C SER A 116 10.58 12.39 -13.88
#